data_dc39cd745f83e028d0c728112abe3277
#
_entry.id   dc39cd745f83e028d0c728112abe3277
#
_cell.length_a   1.000
_cell.length_b   1.000
_cell.length_c   1.000
_cell.angle_alpha   90.00
_cell.angle_beta   90.00
_cell.angle_gamma   90.00
#
_symmetry.space_group_name_H-M   'P 1'
#
loop_
_entity.id
_entity.type
_entity.pdbx_description
1 polymer ?
#
loop_
_entity_poly.entity_id
_entity_poly.type
_entity_poly.pdbx_seq_one_letter_code
_entity_poly.pdbx_strand_id
1 'polypeptide(L)'
;MYKFDAKETKDKIVQWIKDFFEENGKNHIAVVGISGGKDSSIVAALCVEALGKDRVFGVLMPQGRQGDINRTIVTIGAAVNVLEYEIDTSMCSEATAQCKSNLPARIRMATLYDIAYRANGRVANTCNLSESLLGWETRWGDAVGDFAPIKDLTVEEVKAIGYELGIPKKFIEKIPTDGLCGSDDEDALGFKYSVMDRYTRTGEIDDEKVKNKIDKRVKNSRFKRKEIPYFDSGLKRYVD
;
A
#
# COMPACT_ATOMS: atom_id res chain seq x y z
N MET A 1 -1.58 -16.97 -22.79
CA MET A 1 -2.34 -17.10 -21.54
C MET A 1 -1.51 -16.45 -20.43
N TYR A 2 -2.04 -15.48 -19.69
CA TYR A 2 -1.35 -14.84 -18.55
C TYR A 2 -1.01 -15.89 -17.49
N LYS A 3 0.26 -15.93 -17.07
CA LYS A 3 0.73 -16.82 -16.01
C LYS A 3 1.57 -16.01 -15.03
N PHE A 4 1.20 -16.02 -13.76
CA PHE A 4 1.92 -15.38 -12.68
C PHE A 4 2.74 -16.42 -11.91
N ASP A 5 4.03 -16.18 -11.78
CA ASP A 5 4.92 -16.97 -10.92
C ASP A 5 5.20 -16.17 -9.64
N ALA A 6 4.52 -16.56 -8.55
CA ALA A 6 4.60 -15.85 -7.29
C ALA A 6 5.98 -15.94 -6.66
N LYS A 7 6.63 -17.11 -6.74
CA LYS A 7 7.98 -17.32 -6.18
C LYS A 7 9.02 -16.48 -6.90
N GLU A 8 9.05 -16.58 -8.23
CA GLU A 8 9.99 -15.79 -9.04
C GLU A 8 9.78 -14.30 -8.84
N THR A 9 8.51 -13.85 -8.80
CA THR A 9 8.18 -12.44 -8.59
C THR A 9 8.57 -11.97 -7.20
N LYS A 10 8.31 -12.77 -6.16
CA LYS A 10 8.77 -12.48 -4.79
C LYS A 10 10.28 -12.30 -4.74
N ASP A 11 11.02 -13.23 -5.33
CA ASP A 11 12.48 -13.18 -5.33
C ASP A 11 13.01 -11.92 -6.05
N LYS A 12 12.37 -11.53 -7.17
CA LYS A 12 12.70 -10.28 -7.89
C LYS A 12 12.40 -9.03 -7.04
N ILE A 13 11.27 -9.00 -6.33
CA ILE A 13 10.93 -7.88 -5.44
C ILE A 13 11.94 -7.77 -4.30
N VAL A 14 12.30 -8.88 -3.68
CA VAL A 14 13.31 -8.91 -2.61
C VAL A 14 14.66 -8.37 -3.11
N GLN A 15 15.09 -8.78 -4.32
CA GLN A 15 16.31 -8.24 -4.90
C GLN A 15 16.18 -6.75 -5.23
N TRP A 16 15.07 -6.33 -5.81
CA TRP A 16 14.81 -4.92 -6.12
C TRP A 16 14.83 -4.03 -4.86
N ILE A 17 14.29 -4.50 -3.72
CA ILE A 17 14.38 -3.77 -2.45
C ILE A 17 15.84 -3.62 -2.00
N LYS A 18 16.66 -4.67 -2.12
CA LYS A 18 18.09 -4.61 -1.79
C LYS A 18 18.80 -3.55 -2.64
N ASP A 19 18.58 -3.59 -3.95
CA ASP A 19 19.19 -2.66 -4.90
C ASP A 19 18.76 -1.22 -4.62
N PHE A 20 17.44 -1.00 -4.35
CA PHE A 20 16.94 0.31 -3.96
C PHE A 20 17.66 0.88 -2.73
N PHE A 21 17.84 0.07 -1.69
CA PHE A 21 18.53 0.52 -0.48
C PHE A 21 20.04 0.68 -0.66
N GLU A 22 20.67 -0.11 -1.52
CA GLU A 22 22.08 0.09 -1.86
C GLU A 22 22.33 1.46 -2.51
N GLU A 23 21.42 1.89 -3.39
CA GLU A 23 21.51 3.16 -4.11
C GLU A 23 21.02 4.37 -3.26
N ASN A 24 19.96 4.17 -2.45
CA ASN A 24 19.23 5.27 -1.80
C ASN A 24 19.43 5.31 -0.28
N GLY A 25 20.42 4.59 0.23
CA GLY A 25 20.79 4.58 1.65
C GLY A 25 21.04 3.19 2.20
N LYS A 26 22.26 2.68 1.99
CA LYS A 26 22.71 1.33 2.34
C LYS A 26 22.40 0.90 3.77
N ASN A 27 22.44 1.84 4.74
CA ASN A 27 22.18 1.58 6.15
C ASN A 27 20.83 2.14 6.61
N HIS A 28 19.98 2.57 5.68
CA HIS A 28 18.67 3.11 6.04
C HIS A 28 17.70 2.00 6.43
N ILE A 29 16.71 2.38 7.23
CA ILE A 29 15.65 1.52 7.74
C ILE A 29 14.43 1.60 6.81
N ALA A 30 13.79 0.48 6.51
CA ALA A 30 12.48 0.47 5.88
C ALA A 30 11.40 0.78 6.93
N VAL A 31 10.63 1.83 6.74
CA VAL A 31 9.52 2.22 7.63
C VAL A 31 8.21 1.86 6.95
N VAL A 32 7.44 0.96 7.55
CA VAL A 32 6.22 0.39 6.98
C VAL A 32 5.03 0.69 7.89
N GLY A 33 4.02 1.39 7.38
CA GLY A 33 2.75 1.55 8.10
C GLY A 33 1.99 0.23 8.14
N ILE A 34 1.67 -0.27 9.33
CA ILE A 34 0.97 -1.54 9.54
C ILE A 34 -0.51 -1.27 9.82
N SER A 35 -1.36 -1.55 8.85
CA SER A 35 -2.82 -1.36 8.96
C SER A 35 -3.57 -2.57 9.53
N GLY A 36 -2.90 -3.72 9.63
CA GLY A 36 -3.54 -5.01 9.91
C GLY A 36 -4.16 -5.68 8.68
N GLY A 37 -4.00 -5.09 7.50
CA GLY A 37 -4.37 -5.66 6.21
C GLY A 37 -3.27 -6.52 5.59
N LYS A 38 -3.61 -7.27 4.53
CA LYS A 38 -2.68 -8.16 3.80
C LYS A 38 -1.50 -7.39 3.20
N ASP A 39 -1.76 -6.25 2.56
CA ASP A 39 -0.76 -5.51 1.77
C ASP A 39 0.40 -5.01 2.64
N SER A 40 0.07 -4.32 3.73
CA SER A 40 1.08 -3.83 4.68
C SER A 40 1.88 -4.96 5.34
N SER A 41 1.23 -6.09 5.60
CA SER A 41 1.87 -7.28 6.16
C SER A 41 2.86 -7.91 5.17
N ILE A 42 2.46 -8.00 3.90
CA ILE A 42 3.29 -8.56 2.82
C ILE A 42 4.48 -7.65 2.54
N VAL A 43 4.26 -6.33 2.48
CA VAL A 43 5.36 -5.36 2.29
C VAL A 43 6.36 -5.44 3.44
N ALA A 44 5.90 -5.51 4.68
CA ALA A 44 6.79 -5.66 5.83
C ALA A 44 7.61 -6.96 5.75
N ALA A 45 6.98 -8.09 5.40
CA ALA A 45 7.67 -9.36 5.25
C ALA A 45 8.71 -9.34 4.10
N LEU A 46 8.38 -8.74 2.96
CA LEU A 46 9.31 -8.53 1.84
C LEU A 46 10.52 -7.69 2.27
N CYS A 47 10.29 -6.62 3.02
CA CYS A 47 11.37 -5.79 3.57
C CYS A 47 12.25 -6.58 4.55
N VAL A 48 11.66 -7.41 5.41
CA VAL A 48 12.42 -8.27 6.34
C VAL A 48 13.25 -9.30 5.58
N GLU A 49 12.69 -9.94 4.55
CA GLU A 49 13.45 -10.90 3.72
C GLU A 49 14.60 -10.22 2.96
N ALA A 50 14.40 -8.97 2.55
CA ALA A 50 15.42 -8.22 1.83
C ALA A 50 16.53 -7.66 2.73
N LEU A 51 16.17 -7.07 3.88
CA LEU A 51 17.06 -6.22 4.69
C LEU A 51 17.42 -6.82 6.06
N GLY A 52 16.69 -7.85 6.47
CA GLY A 52 16.74 -8.36 7.85
C GLY A 52 15.87 -7.54 8.80
N LYS A 53 15.40 -8.19 9.89
CA LYS A 53 14.45 -7.61 10.85
C LYS A 53 14.93 -6.32 11.53
N ASP A 54 16.24 -6.20 11.75
CA ASP A 54 16.82 -5.05 12.46
C ASP A 54 16.77 -3.75 11.65
N ARG A 55 16.50 -3.86 10.35
CA ARG A 55 16.36 -2.76 9.41
C ARG A 55 14.92 -2.50 8.97
N VAL A 56 13.93 -3.02 9.70
CA VAL A 56 12.51 -2.79 9.37
C VAL A 56 11.76 -2.31 10.60
N PHE A 57 11.12 -1.15 10.49
CA PHE A 57 10.21 -0.60 11.48
C PHE A 57 8.77 -0.72 10.99
N GLY A 58 7.94 -1.48 11.72
CA GLY A 58 6.49 -1.52 11.54
C GLY A 58 5.84 -0.47 12.42
N VAL A 59 5.09 0.45 11.82
CA VAL A 59 4.45 1.54 12.56
C VAL A 59 2.94 1.33 12.59
N LEU A 60 2.41 1.21 13.81
CA LEU A 60 0.98 1.12 14.08
C LEU A 60 0.46 2.52 14.38
N MET A 61 -0.61 2.90 13.69
CA MET A 61 -1.22 4.23 13.84
C MET A 61 -2.73 4.08 14.00
N PRO A 62 -3.18 3.54 15.17
CA PRO A 62 -4.61 3.39 15.43
C PRO A 62 -5.32 4.73 15.51
N GLN A 63 -6.58 4.73 15.06
CA GLN A 63 -7.54 5.79 15.30
C GLN A 63 -8.58 5.24 16.27
N GLY A 64 -8.38 5.47 17.56
CA GLY A 64 -9.18 4.82 18.61
C GLY A 64 -8.91 3.32 18.74
N ARG A 65 -9.79 2.59 19.42
CA ARG A 65 -9.62 1.14 19.65
C ARG A 65 -9.84 0.33 18.38
N GLN A 66 -8.79 -0.24 17.84
CA GLN A 66 -8.84 -1.21 16.74
C GLN A 66 -8.54 -2.62 17.27
N GLY A 67 -9.57 -3.48 17.32
CA GLY A 67 -9.45 -4.82 17.93
C GLY A 67 -8.50 -5.80 17.22
N ASP A 68 -8.21 -5.59 15.93
CA ASP A 68 -7.41 -6.51 15.11
C ASP A 68 -5.90 -6.14 15.03
N ILE A 69 -5.54 -4.94 15.39
CA ILE A 69 -4.15 -4.48 15.35
C ILE A 69 -3.23 -5.35 16.22
N ASN A 70 -3.68 -5.71 17.41
CA ASN A 70 -2.90 -6.55 18.34
C ASN A 70 -2.60 -7.95 17.79
N ARG A 71 -3.47 -8.53 16.96
CA ARG A 71 -3.24 -9.84 16.34
C ARG A 71 -2.23 -9.78 15.20
N THR A 72 -2.23 -8.69 14.46
CA THR A 72 -1.27 -8.43 13.39
C THR A 72 0.13 -8.19 13.97
N ILE A 73 0.24 -7.48 15.10
CA ILE A 73 1.47 -7.27 15.84
C ILE A 73 2.12 -8.60 16.23
N VAL A 74 1.35 -9.54 16.79
CA VAL A 74 1.89 -10.84 17.23
C VAL A 74 2.44 -11.65 16.06
N THR A 75 1.85 -11.52 14.89
CA THR A 75 2.25 -12.32 13.71
C THR A 75 3.41 -11.68 12.94
N ILE A 76 3.46 -10.35 12.85
CA ILE A 76 4.52 -9.60 12.18
C ILE A 76 5.56 -9.11 13.21
N GLY A 77 5.15 -8.86 14.43
CA GLY A 77 5.99 -8.32 15.51
C GLY A 77 7.16 -9.21 15.94
N ALA A 78 7.10 -10.52 15.61
CA ALA A 78 8.28 -11.39 15.71
C ALA A 78 9.34 -11.07 14.63
N ALA A 79 8.98 -10.33 13.59
CA ALA A 79 9.80 -10.08 12.41
C ALA A 79 10.24 -8.61 12.26
N VAL A 80 9.55 -7.65 12.89
CA VAL A 80 9.86 -6.22 12.77
C VAL A 80 9.91 -5.52 14.13
N ASN A 81 10.64 -4.41 14.23
CA ASN A 81 10.54 -3.52 15.38
C ASN A 81 9.24 -2.74 15.28
N VAL A 82 8.39 -2.83 16.31
CA VAL A 82 7.06 -2.21 16.30
C VAL A 82 7.07 -0.90 17.09
N LEU A 83 6.59 0.15 16.43
CA LEU A 83 6.33 1.45 17.04
C LEU A 83 4.81 1.71 16.99
N GLU A 84 4.24 2.28 18.03
CA GLU A 84 2.80 2.62 18.08
C GLU A 84 2.62 4.11 18.32
N TYR A 85 1.79 4.73 17.49
CA TYR A 85 1.41 6.14 17.56
C TYR A 85 -0.09 6.30 17.37
N GLU A 86 -0.80 6.74 18.39
CA GLU A 86 -2.21 7.12 18.22
C GLU A 86 -2.30 8.43 17.44
N ILE A 87 -3.11 8.43 16.36
CA ILE A 87 -3.30 9.64 15.55
C ILE A 87 -4.50 10.45 16.05
N ASP A 88 -4.31 11.76 16.18
CA ASP A 88 -5.39 12.69 16.48
C ASP A 88 -6.17 13.04 15.21
N THR A 89 -7.44 12.70 15.21
CA THR A 89 -8.37 12.99 14.13
C THR A 89 -9.54 13.90 14.58
N SER A 90 -9.39 14.58 15.70
CA SER A 90 -10.43 15.48 16.27
C SER A 90 -10.91 16.53 15.27
N MET A 91 -10.02 16.99 14.39
CA MET A 91 -10.35 17.91 13.29
C MET A 91 -11.34 17.33 12.25
N CYS A 92 -11.62 16.03 12.30
CA CYS A 92 -12.57 15.38 11.39
C CYS A 92 -14.03 15.43 11.88
N SER A 93 -14.31 15.97 13.06
CA SER A 93 -15.62 15.86 13.72
C SER A 93 -16.78 16.47 12.93
N GLU A 94 -16.54 17.53 12.16
CA GLU A 94 -17.53 18.23 11.33
C GLU A 94 -17.40 17.94 9.83
N ALA A 95 -16.54 16.99 9.46
CA ALA A 95 -16.17 16.78 8.07
C ALA A 95 -17.13 15.83 7.32
N THR A 96 -17.21 15.99 6.00
CA THR A 96 -17.89 15.03 5.11
C THR A 96 -17.29 13.64 5.23
N ALA A 97 -18.03 12.59 4.81
CA ALA A 97 -17.52 11.21 4.82
C ALA A 97 -16.15 11.07 4.13
N GLN A 98 -15.91 11.83 3.06
CA GLN A 98 -14.65 11.82 2.33
C GLN A 98 -13.50 12.49 3.09
N CYS A 99 -13.76 13.51 3.88
CA CYS A 99 -12.76 14.08 4.78
C CYS A 99 -12.40 13.11 5.88
N LYS A 100 -13.37 12.35 6.40
CA LYS A 100 -13.15 11.32 7.44
C LYS A 100 -12.24 10.19 6.98
N SER A 101 -12.16 9.88 5.69
CA SER A 101 -11.22 8.88 5.16
C SER A 101 -9.86 9.47 4.76
N ASN A 102 -9.85 10.63 4.10
CA ASN A 102 -8.63 11.21 3.54
C ASN A 102 -7.70 11.85 4.58
N LEU A 103 -8.26 12.51 5.61
CA LEU A 103 -7.43 13.19 6.61
C LEU A 103 -6.62 12.23 7.47
N PRO A 104 -7.19 11.13 8.00
CA PRO A 104 -6.40 10.12 8.72
C PRO A 104 -5.26 9.52 7.87
N ALA A 105 -5.50 9.25 6.58
CA ALA A 105 -4.47 8.75 5.69
C ALA A 105 -3.30 9.75 5.54
N ARG A 106 -3.59 11.06 5.47
CA ARG A 106 -2.54 12.10 5.40
C ARG A 106 -1.82 12.30 6.72
N ILE A 107 -2.49 12.21 7.85
CA ILE A 107 -1.83 12.26 9.18
C ILE A 107 -0.89 11.06 9.32
N ARG A 108 -1.33 9.87 8.95
CA ARG A 108 -0.47 8.67 8.96
C ARG A 108 0.75 8.84 8.07
N MET A 109 0.58 9.37 6.87
CA MET A 109 1.70 9.67 5.96
C MET A 109 2.70 10.62 6.61
N ALA A 110 2.26 11.75 7.15
CA ALA A 110 3.13 12.72 7.82
C ALA A 110 3.88 12.10 9.00
N THR A 111 3.20 11.27 9.80
CA THR A 111 3.81 10.53 10.92
C THR A 111 4.88 9.55 10.44
N LEU A 112 4.62 8.80 9.37
CA LEU A 112 5.60 7.86 8.80
C LEU A 112 6.87 8.58 8.33
N TYR A 113 6.73 9.71 7.66
CA TYR A 113 7.89 10.49 7.19
C TYR A 113 8.66 11.13 8.33
N ASP A 114 8.02 11.59 9.40
CA ASP A 114 8.69 12.09 10.59
C ASP A 114 9.51 10.98 11.28
N ILE A 115 8.92 9.79 11.42
CA ILE A 115 9.62 8.62 11.97
C ILE A 115 10.79 8.22 11.07
N ALA A 116 10.58 8.18 9.75
CA ALA A 116 11.61 7.83 8.80
C ALA A 116 12.79 8.82 8.86
N TYR A 117 12.50 10.11 8.97
CA TYR A 117 13.55 11.12 9.12
C TYR A 117 14.38 10.88 10.37
N ARG A 118 13.75 10.67 11.55
CA ARG A 118 14.43 10.42 12.82
C ARG A 118 15.22 9.11 12.85
N ALA A 119 14.71 8.09 12.17
CA ALA A 119 15.34 6.76 12.12
C ALA A 119 16.33 6.61 10.95
N ASN A 120 16.60 7.66 10.19
CA ASN A 120 17.38 7.58 8.97
C ASN A 120 16.81 6.49 8.03
N GLY A 121 15.52 6.58 7.71
CA GLY A 121 14.75 5.55 7.02
C GLY A 121 14.15 6.00 5.70
N ARG A 122 13.46 5.05 5.06
CA ARG A 122 12.65 5.24 3.84
C ARG A 122 11.27 4.68 4.06
N VAL A 123 10.24 5.42 3.66
CA VAL A 123 8.84 5.01 3.81
C VAL A 123 8.45 4.06 2.68
N ALA A 124 7.96 2.88 3.03
CA ALA A 124 7.39 1.92 2.08
C ALA A 124 5.95 2.28 1.74
N ASN A 125 5.62 2.39 0.46
CA ASN A 125 4.25 2.40 -0.02
C ASN A 125 3.67 0.97 0.03
N THR A 126 2.42 0.83 0.45
CA THR A 126 1.73 -0.46 0.60
C THR A 126 0.51 -0.61 -0.31
N CYS A 127 0.26 0.35 -1.21
CA CYS A 127 -0.82 0.26 -2.18
C CYS A 127 -0.46 -0.69 -3.32
N ASN A 128 -1.44 -1.48 -3.76
CA ASN A 128 -1.32 -2.37 -4.91
C ASN A 128 -1.86 -1.73 -6.20
N LEU A 129 -1.69 -2.41 -7.34
CA LEU A 129 -2.09 -1.92 -8.65
C LEU A 129 -3.61 -1.72 -8.75
N SER A 130 -4.40 -2.67 -8.26
CA SER A 130 -5.86 -2.64 -8.39
C SER A 130 -6.46 -1.45 -7.64
N GLU A 131 -5.99 -1.19 -6.41
CA GLU A 131 -6.37 -0.01 -5.63
C GLU A 131 -5.98 1.28 -6.35
N SER A 132 -4.74 1.37 -6.83
CA SER A 132 -4.25 2.53 -7.57
C SER A 132 -5.05 2.82 -8.83
N LEU A 133 -5.36 1.79 -9.63
CA LEU A 133 -6.14 1.95 -10.85
C LEU A 133 -7.56 2.42 -10.56
N LEU A 134 -8.21 1.87 -9.54
CA LEU A 134 -9.55 2.26 -9.13
C LEU A 134 -9.59 3.61 -8.39
N GLY A 135 -8.42 4.14 -8.01
CA GLY A 135 -8.32 5.36 -7.22
C GLY A 135 -8.75 5.17 -5.77
N TRP A 136 -8.64 3.93 -5.26
CA TRP A 136 -8.96 3.53 -3.89
C TRP A 136 -7.79 3.79 -2.95
N GLU A 137 -7.18 4.94 -3.14
CA GLU A 137 -6.04 5.45 -2.37
C GLU A 137 -6.18 6.97 -2.18
N THR A 138 -5.65 7.50 -1.12
CA THR A 138 -5.63 8.94 -0.84
C THR A 138 -4.35 9.55 -1.41
N ARG A 139 -4.50 10.40 -2.44
CA ARG A 139 -3.35 11.17 -2.95
C ARG A 139 -2.75 12.02 -1.83
N TRP A 140 -1.44 11.94 -1.66
CA TRP A 140 -0.69 12.59 -0.57
C TRP A 140 -1.09 12.06 0.83
N GLY A 141 -1.55 10.81 0.87
CA GLY A 141 -1.79 10.04 2.08
C GLY A 141 -1.13 8.67 1.93
N ASP A 142 -1.93 7.61 1.91
CA ASP A 142 -1.45 6.23 1.71
C ASP A 142 -0.87 5.96 0.31
N ALA A 143 -1.19 6.80 -0.69
CA ALA A 143 -0.66 6.68 -2.06
C ALA A 143 0.84 6.99 -2.21
N VAL A 144 1.52 7.52 -1.18
CA VAL A 144 2.93 7.91 -1.25
C VAL A 144 3.87 6.96 -0.53
N GLY A 145 5.15 7.06 -0.86
CA GLY A 145 6.26 6.34 -0.27
C GLY A 145 7.54 6.68 -1.02
N ASP A 146 8.69 6.34 -0.43
CA ASP A 146 10.00 6.48 -1.08
C ASP A 146 10.27 5.30 -2.00
N PHE A 147 9.61 4.16 -1.76
CA PHE A 147 9.65 2.97 -2.59
C PHE A 147 8.33 2.19 -2.48
N ALA A 148 7.98 1.43 -3.52
CA ALA A 148 6.66 0.82 -3.65
C ALA A 148 6.74 -0.63 -4.18
N PRO A 149 7.02 -1.62 -3.30
CA PRO A 149 7.33 -3.00 -3.69
C PRO A 149 6.21 -3.74 -4.43
N ILE A 150 4.96 -3.40 -4.17
CA ILE A 150 3.78 -4.11 -4.71
C ILE A 150 2.91 -3.23 -5.62
N LYS A 151 3.40 -2.03 -6.01
CA LYS A 151 2.60 -1.04 -6.75
C LYS A 151 2.14 -1.51 -8.13
N ASP A 152 2.86 -2.45 -8.74
CA ASP A 152 2.52 -3.05 -10.04
C ASP A 152 1.89 -4.45 -9.91
N LEU A 153 1.52 -4.88 -8.72
CA LEU A 153 0.87 -6.17 -8.49
C LEU A 153 -0.63 -5.98 -8.23
N THR A 154 -1.44 -6.84 -8.81
CA THR A 154 -2.88 -6.91 -8.54
C THR A 154 -3.15 -7.55 -7.17
N VAL A 155 -4.39 -7.44 -6.67
CA VAL A 155 -4.78 -8.02 -5.38
C VAL A 155 -4.50 -9.53 -5.32
N GLU A 156 -4.84 -10.28 -6.39
CA GLU A 156 -4.63 -11.73 -6.41
C GLU A 156 -3.13 -12.10 -6.50
N GLU A 157 -2.33 -11.30 -7.18
CA GLU A 157 -0.88 -11.48 -7.24
C GLU A 157 -0.23 -11.20 -5.88
N VAL A 158 -0.67 -10.15 -5.18
CA VAL A 158 -0.21 -9.83 -3.82
C VAL A 158 -0.57 -10.96 -2.85
N LYS A 159 -1.79 -11.52 -2.93
CA LYS A 159 -2.16 -12.70 -2.14
C LYS A 159 -1.24 -13.90 -2.40
N ALA A 160 -0.95 -14.18 -3.67
CA ALA A 160 -0.05 -15.26 -4.04
C ALA A 160 1.38 -15.06 -3.46
N ILE A 161 1.91 -13.84 -3.48
CA ILE A 161 3.16 -13.49 -2.81
C ILE A 161 3.07 -13.71 -1.29
N GLY A 162 1.94 -13.36 -0.68
CA GLY A 162 1.71 -13.58 0.75
C GLY A 162 1.78 -15.06 1.14
N TYR A 163 1.27 -15.96 0.30
CA TYR A 163 1.38 -17.41 0.52
C TYR A 163 2.82 -17.89 0.40
N GLU A 164 3.59 -17.39 -0.59
CA GLU A 164 5.02 -17.71 -0.74
C GLU A 164 5.88 -17.22 0.45
N LEU A 165 5.48 -16.13 1.09
CA LEU A 165 6.10 -15.61 2.31
C LEU A 165 5.68 -16.36 3.58
N GLY A 166 4.78 -17.35 3.48
CA GLY A 166 4.26 -18.08 4.62
C GLY A 166 3.36 -17.28 5.57
N ILE A 167 2.78 -16.18 5.09
CA ILE A 167 1.85 -15.38 5.87
C ILE A 167 0.57 -16.20 6.12
N PRO A 168 0.06 -16.28 7.36
CA PRO A 168 -1.12 -17.07 7.65
C PRO A 168 -2.34 -16.65 6.82
N LYS A 169 -3.05 -17.64 6.27
CA LYS A 169 -4.24 -17.46 5.42
C LYS A 169 -5.24 -16.44 5.95
N LYS A 170 -5.48 -16.42 7.26
CA LYS A 170 -6.42 -15.48 7.91
C LYS A 170 -6.09 -13.99 7.69
N PHE A 171 -4.83 -13.65 7.39
CA PHE A 171 -4.42 -12.26 7.07
C PHE A 171 -4.48 -12.01 5.57
N ILE A 172 -4.14 -13.02 4.75
CA ILE A 172 -4.15 -12.92 3.29
C ILE A 172 -5.59 -12.82 2.77
N GLU A 173 -6.50 -13.63 3.32
CA GLU A 173 -7.90 -13.70 2.93
C GLU A 173 -8.81 -12.75 3.73
N LYS A 174 -8.22 -11.89 4.57
CA LYS A 174 -9.02 -10.86 5.25
C LYS A 174 -9.68 -9.97 4.21
N ILE A 175 -11.00 -9.85 4.33
CA ILE A 175 -11.79 -8.97 3.47
C ILE A 175 -11.25 -7.54 3.58
N PRO A 176 -10.91 -6.89 2.46
CA PRO A 176 -10.46 -5.50 2.49
C PRO A 176 -11.56 -4.61 3.05
N THR A 177 -11.26 -3.89 4.10
CA THR A 177 -12.12 -2.85 4.64
C THR A 177 -11.29 -1.57 4.80
N ASP A 178 -11.88 -0.44 4.50
CA ASP A 178 -11.23 0.86 4.72
C ASP A 178 -11.01 1.17 6.23
N GLY A 179 -11.51 0.30 7.11
CA GLY A 179 -11.46 0.47 8.56
C GLY A 179 -12.30 1.65 9.09
N LEU A 180 -13.03 2.33 8.22
CA LEU A 180 -13.72 3.59 8.52
C LEU A 180 -15.24 3.48 8.38
N CYS A 181 -15.75 2.75 7.38
CA CYS A 181 -17.18 2.68 7.08
C CYS A 181 -17.81 1.32 7.40
N GLY A 182 -17.02 0.29 7.72
CA GLY A 182 -17.51 -1.06 8.07
C GLY A 182 -18.12 -1.84 6.89
N SER A 183 -18.08 -1.29 5.67
CA SER A 183 -18.50 -1.97 4.44
C SER A 183 -17.29 -2.62 3.75
N ASP A 184 -17.55 -3.73 3.05
CA ASP A 184 -16.60 -4.36 2.17
C ASP A 184 -16.29 -3.44 0.97
N ASP A 185 -15.02 -3.34 0.59
CA ASP A 185 -14.60 -2.56 -0.59
C ASP A 185 -15.29 -3.07 -1.86
N GLU A 186 -15.45 -4.39 -2.03
CA GLU A 186 -16.11 -4.98 -3.21
C GLU A 186 -17.59 -4.62 -3.29
N ASP A 187 -18.28 -4.54 -2.14
CA ASP A 187 -19.67 -4.07 -2.08
C ASP A 187 -19.78 -2.60 -2.52
N ALA A 188 -18.87 -1.76 -2.05
CA ALA A 188 -18.82 -0.35 -2.44
C ALA A 188 -18.43 -0.14 -3.90
N LEU A 189 -17.61 -1.01 -4.47
CA LEU A 189 -17.21 -1.02 -5.88
C LEU A 189 -18.34 -1.56 -6.78
N GLY A 190 -19.09 -2.56 -6.28
CA GLY A 190 -20.12 -3.29 -7.00
C GLY A 190 -19.55 -4.29 -8.04
N PHE A 191 -18.32 -4.75 -7.80
CA PHE A 191 -17.65 -5.86 -8.51
C PHE A 191 -16.47 -6.37 -7.68
N LYS A 192 -16.03 -7.60 -7.98
CA LYS A 192 -14.92 -8.25 -7.27
C LYS A 192 -13.55 -7.80 -7.80
N TYR A 193 -12.56 -7.74 -6.92
CA TYR A 193 -11.16 -7.50 -7.32
C TYR A 193 -10.67 -8.54 -8.34
N SER A 194 -11.05 -9.81 -8.21
CA SER A 194 -10.68 -10.86 -9.18
C SER A 194 -11.13 -10.55 -10.62
N VAL A 195 -12.29 -9.89 -10.80
CA VAL A 195 -12.76 -9.44 -12.11
C VAL A 195 -11.89 -8.29 -12.64
N MET A 196 -11.58 -7.32 -11.77
CA MET A 196 -10.69 -6.21 -12.10
C MET A 196 -9.29 -6.69 -12.48
N ASP A 197 -8.73 -7.62 -11.71
CA ASP A 197 -7.39 -8.15 -11.88
C ASP A 197 -7.27 -8.92 -13.20
N ARG A 198 -8.25 -9.79 -13.52
CA ARG A 198 -8.31 -10.46 -14.81
C ARG A 198 -8.38 -9.45 -15.96
N TYR A 199 -9.27 -8.47 -15.86
CA TYR A 199 -9.39 -7.42 -16.88
C TYR A 199 -8.08 -6.65 -17.04
N THR A 200 -7.43 -6.29 -15.94
CA THR A 200 -6.16 -5.56 -15.95
C THR A 200 -5.06 -6.35 -16.68
N ARG A 201 -4.97 -7.66 -16.46
CA ARG A 201 -3.86 -8.50 -16.99
C ARG A 201 -4.14 -9.10 -18.38
N THR A 202 -5.41 -9.31 -18.72
CA THR A 202 -5.75 -10.03 -19.96
C THR A 202 -6.55 -9.18 -20.95
N GLY A 203 -7.11 -8.07 -20.50
CA GLY A 203 -8.07 -7.28 -21.30
C GLY A 203 -9.45 -7.92 -21.41
N GLU A 204 -9.68 -9.08 -20.78
CA GLU A 204 -10.92 -9.84 -20.88
C GLU A 204 -11.86 -9.53 -19.70
N ILE A 205 -13.11 -9.28 -20.03
CA ILE A 205 -14.21 -9.09 -19.08
C ILE A 205 -15.53 -9.52 -19.70
N ASP A 206 -16.35 -10.26 -18.95
CA ASP A 206 -17.58 -10.86 -19.46
C ASP A 206 -18.79 -9.91 -19.33
N ASP A 207 -18.79 -9.00 -18.37
CA ASP A 207 -19.89 -8.04 -18.11
C ASP A 207 -19.48 -6.62 -18.54
N GLU A 208 -20.09 -6.15 -19.65
CA GLU A 208 -19.84 -4.82 -20.19
C GLU A 208 -20.24 -3.69 -19.22
N LYS A 209 -21.22 -3.92 -18.33
CA LYS A 209 -21.61 -2.91 -17.34
C LYS A 209 -20.52 -2.76 -16.27
N VAL A 210 -19.94 -3.88 -15.84
CA VAL A 210 -18.81 -3.89 -14.89
C VAL A 210 -17.58 -3.25 -15.55
N LYS A 211 -17.29 -3.60 -16.82
CA LYS A 211 -16.22 -2.98 -17.61
C LYS A 211 -16.33 -1.46 -17.62
N ASN A 212 -17.50 -0.95 -17.97
CA ASN A 212 -17.74 0.49 -18.02
C ASN A 212 -17.57 1.18 -16.66
N LYS A 213 -17.93 0.51 -15.55
CA LYS A 213 -17.69 1.02 -14.19
C LYS A 213 -16.18 1.11 -13.91
N ILE A 214 -15.43 0.05 -14.22
CA ILE A 214 -13.97 0.00 -14.05
C ILE A 214 -13.31 1.10 -14.86
N ASP A 215 -13.57 1.17 -16.17
CA ASP A 215 -12.98 2.15 -17.08
C ASP A 215 -13.24 3.59 -16.62
N LYS A 216 -14.47 3.88 -16.15
CA LYS A 216 -14.83 5.19 -15.60
C LYS A 216 -14.01 5.52 -14.34
N ARG A 217 -13.83 4.57 -13.41
CA ARG A 217 -13.03 4.76 -12.21
C ARG A 217 -11.55 4.98 -12.55
N VAL A 218 -10.98 4.13 -13.41
CA VAL A 218 -9.58 4.23 -13.88
C VAL A 218 -9.33 5.58 -14.55
N LYS A 219 -10.24 6.05 -15.39
CA LYS A 219 -10.18 7.37 -16.04
C LYS A 219 -10.22 8.50 -15.00
N ASN A 220 -11.15 8.45 -14.06
CA ASN A 220 -11.34 9.50 -13.06
C ASN A 220 -10.21 9.57 -12.03
N SER A 221 -9.58 8.42 -11.72
CA SER A 221 -8.47 8.34 -10.77
C SER A 221 -7.11 8.65 -11.40
N ARG A 222 -7.01 8.75 -12.73
CA ARG A 222 -5.75 8.89 -13.46
C ARG A 222 -4.86 10.02 -12.92
N PHE A 223 -5.46 11.15 -12.51
CA PHE A 223 -4.70 12.28 -11.98
C PHE A 223 -3.97 11.97 -10.66
N LYS A 224 -4.46 10.99 -9.87
CA LYS A 224 -3.83 10.61 -8.60
C LYS A 224 -2.47 9.93 -8.80
N ARG A 225 -2.31 9.23 -9.94
CA ARG A 225 -1.10 8.46 -10.31
C ARG A 225 -0.08 9.27 -11.11
N LYS A 226 -0.41 10.50 -11.46
CA LYS A 226 0.52 11.39 -12.17
C LYS A 226 1.40 12.14 -11.19
N GLU A 227 2.62 12.38 -11.62
CA GLU A 227 3.51 13.35 -10.97
C GLU A 227 2.82 14.71 -10.88
N ILE A 228 3.38 15.59 -10.05
CA ILE A 228 2.89 16.97 -9.97
C ILE A 228 3.17 17.63 -11.32
N PRO A 229 2.15 18.07 -12.06
CA PRO A 229 2.40 18.82 -13.28
C PRO A 229 3.04 20.17 -12.92
N TYR A 230 4.07 20.53 -13.64
CA TYR A 230 4.74 21.81 -13.48
C TYR A 230 4.83 22.53 -14.82
N PHE A 231 5.01 23.85 -14.75
CA PHE A 231 5.26 24.67 -15.93
C PHE A 231 6.70 24.47 -16.37
N ASP A 232 6.88 23.96 -17.58
CA ASP A 232 8.20 23.88 -18.19
C ASP A 232 8.54 25.25 -18.81
N SER A 233 9.54 25.90 -18.24
CA SER A 233 10.00 27.21 -18.71
C SER A 233 10.76 27.15 -20.02
N GLY A 234 11.19 25.99 -20.47
CA GLY A 234 12.11 25.82 -21.60
C GLY A 234 13.52 26.41 -21.37
N LEU A 235 13.82 26.86 -20.15
CA LEU A 235 15.14 27.39 -19.82
C LEU A 235 16.16 26.26 -19.71
N LYS A 236 17.37 26.53 -20.21
CA LYS A 236 18.47 25.56 -20.17
C LYS A 236 18.86 25.24 -18.73
N ARG A 237 19.00 23.93 -18.44
CA ARG A 237 19.56 23.43 -17.18
C ARG A 237 20.96 22.89 -17.45
N TYR A 238 21.85 23.04 -16.49
CA TYR A 238 23.22 22.53 -16.54
C TYR A 238 23.46 21.41 -15.50
N VAL A 239 22.48 21.18 -14.65
CA VAL A 239 22.44 20.13 -13.62
C VAL A 239 21.07 19.45 -13.66
N ASP A 240 21.02 18.17 -13.40
CA ASP A 240 19.77 17.37 -13.30
C ASP A 240 19.21 17.45 -11.87
#